data_1aea9a4c01e892837bc2f2f8b592af0c
#
_entry.id   1aea9a4c01e892837bc2f2f8b592af0c
#
_cell.length_a   1.000
_cell.length_b   1.000
_cell.length_c   1.000
_cell.angle_alpha   90.00
_cell.angle_beta   90.00
_cell.angle_gamma   90.00
#
_symmetry.space_group_name_H-M   'P 1'
#
loop_
_entity.id
_entity.type
_entity.pdbx_description
1 polymer ?
#
loop_
_entity_poly.entity_id
_entity_poly.type
_entity_poly.pdbx_seq_one_letter_code
_entity_poly.pdbx_strand_id
1 'polypeptide(L)'
;TYASDGIYNITADLDNESINAIVKAKSALAESDTVVFKPFTNDDGDLQLEMQFGGNIEHLNKVSFYLSDIQTNSLPNNFQAHYFSDVVKEIMYCNKDVAGGKMSINLEGVMKLEFDSGNLKSEYYIIQKEI
;
A
#
# COMPACT_ATOMS: atom_id res chain seq x y z
N THR A 1 10.46 -8.11 -17.72
CA THR A 1 9.94 -9.01 -16.72
C THR A 1 9.63 -8.29 -15.44
N TYR A 2 8.44 -8.45 -14.97
CA TYR A 2 8.11 -7.84 -13.72
C TYR A 2 8.64 -8.63 -12.57
N ALA A 3 8.50 -8.03 -11.46
CA ALA A 3 9.21 -8.35 -10.27
C ALA A 3 8.70 -9.56 -9.52
N SER A 4 8.05 -10.52 -10.15
CA SER A 4 7.71 -11.77 -9.46
C SER A 4 8.96 -12.44 -8.89
N ASP A 5 10.09 -12.27 -9.58
CA ASP A 5 11.39 -12.78 -9.15
C ASP A 5 12.33 -11.66 -8.74
N GLY A 6 11.85 -10.43 -8.71
CA GLY A 6 12.67 -9.28 -8.41
C GLY A 6 12.87 -9.03 -6.93
N ILE A 7 13.75 -8.08 -6.65
CA ILE A 7 13.99 -7.63 -5.29
C ILE A 7 12.98 -6.55 -4.96
N TYR A 8 12.29 -6.72 -3.86
CA TYR A 8 11.38 -5.71 -3.34
C TYR A 8 12.07 -4.91 -2.24
N ASN A 9 11.84 -3.61 -2.27
CA ASN A 9 12.52 -2.68 -1.38
C ASN A 9 11.70 -2.36 -0.13
N ILE A 10 10.39 -2.57 -0.19
CA ILE A 10 9.50 -2.49 0.96
C ILE A 10 8.64 -3.74 0.98
N THR A 11 8.51 -4.34 2.14
CA THR A 11 7.60 -5.46 2.36
C THR A 11 6.81 -5.17 3.63
N ALA A 12 5.50 -5.29 3.55
CA ALA A 12 4.61 -5.03 4.69
C ALA A 12 3.64 -6.18 4.87
N ASP A 13 3.46 -6.61 6.10
CA ASP A 13 2.43 -7.59 6.42
C ASP A 13 1.11 -6.87 6.63
N LEU A 14 0.03 -7.45 6.08
CA LEU A 14 -1.31 -6.90 6.16
C LEU A 14 -2.18 -7.86 6.98
N ASP A 15 -2.57 -7.46 8.17
CA ASP A 15 -3.56 -8.23 8.90
C ASP A 15 -4.96 -7.81 8.44
N ASN A 16 -5.96 -8.54 8.91
CA ASN A 16 -7.35 -8.26 8.53
C ASN A 16 -7.77 -6.84 8.91
N GLU A 17 -7.31 -6.36 10.06
CA GLU A 17 -7.61 -5.01 10.51
C GLU A 17 -7.02 -3.96 9.56
N SER A 18 -5.77 -4.17 9.12
CA SER A 18 -5.12 -3.26 8.17
C SER A 18 -5.84 -3.24 6.83
N ILE A 19 -6.25 -4.41 6.33
CA ILE A 19 -6.98 -4.51 5.06
C ILE A 19 -8.27 -3.68 5.14
N ASN A 20 -9.02 -3.85 6.20
CA ASN A 20 -10.27 -3.11 6.38
C ASN A 20 -10.05 -1.62 6.62
N ALA A 21 -8.97 -1.26 7.30
CA ALA A 21 -8.63 0.15 7.52
C ALA A 21 -8.31 0.87 6.21
N ILE A 22 -7.61 0.20 5.30
CA ILE A 22 -7.30 0.77 3.98
C ILE A 22 -8.58 1.04 3.19
N VAL A 23 -9.53 0.10 3.21
CA VAL A 23 -10.82 0.29 2.55
C VAL A 23 -11.56 1.50 3.14
N LYS A 24 -11.56 1.63 4.46
CA LYS A 24 -12.19 2.77 5.13
C LYS A 24 -11.52 4.09 4.80
N ALA A 25 -10.19 4.11 4.74
CA ALA A 25 -9.45 5.33 4.44
C ALA A 25 -9.80 5.86 3.07
N LYS A 26 -9.86 4.99 2.06
CA LYS A 26 -10.27 5.41 0.71
C LYS A 26 -11.72 5.86 0.70
N SER A 27 -12.60 5.18 1.43
CA SER A 27 -14.03 5.52 1.46
C SER A 27 -14.26 6.89 2.12
N ALA A 28 -13.41 7.29 3.05
CA ALA A 28 -13.50 8.60 3.68
C ALA A 28 -13.17 9.74 2.70
N LEU A 29 -12.41 9.47 1.64
CA LEU A 29 -12.10 10.43 0.58
C LEU A 29 -12.42 9.79 -0.77
N ALA A 30 -13.69 9.53 -1.01
CA ALA A 30 -14.13 8.78 -2.19
C ALA A 30 -13.73 9.44 -3.51
N GLU A 31 -13.66 10.76 -3.54
CA GLU A 31 -13.29 11.51 -4.74
C GLU A 31 -11.78 11.52 -5.01
N SER A 32 -10.95 11.14 -4.06
CA SER A 32 -9.51 11.09 -4.29
C SER A 32 -9.14 9.87 -5.12
N ASP A 33 -8.48 10.09 -6.27
CA ASP A 33 -8.14 9.01 -7.18
C ASP A 33 -6.72 8.47 -6.99
N THR A 34 -5.95 9.04 -6.07
CA THR A 34 -4.54 8.68 -5.88
C THR A 34 -4.25 8.37 -4.43
N VAL A 35 -3.48 7.31 -4.20
CA VAL A 35 -2.87 7.02 -2.91
C VAL A 35 -1.36 7.07 -3.08
N VAL A 36 -0.68 7.72 -2.13
CA VAL A 36 0.78 7.85 -2.12
C VAL A 36 1.34 6.98 -1.02
N PHE A 37 2.31 6.15 -1.35
CA PHE A 37 3.03 5.32 -0.39
C PHE A 37 4.40 5.94 -0.17
N LYS A 38 4.76 6.20 1.08
CA LYS A 38 6.07 6.77 1.40
C LYS A 38 6.53 6.31 2.79
N PRO A 39 7.85 6.19 2.99
CA PRO A 39 8.36 5.85 4.30
C PRO A 39 8.10 7.00 5.28
N PHE A 40 7.84 6.64 6.51
CA PHE A 40 7.54 7.60 7.58
C PHE A 40 8.20 7.10 8.87
N THR A 41 8.95 7.97 9.53
CA THR A 41 9.52 7.65 10.84
C THR A 41 8.66 8.31 11.90
N ASN A 42 8.11 7.52 12.81
CA ASN A 42 7.24 8.05 13.86
C ASN A 42 8.06 8.69 14.99
N ASP A 43 7.35 9.21 15.99
CA ASP A 43 7.98 9.92 17.10
C ASP A 43 8.91 9.01 17.94
N ASP A 44 8.67 7.71 17.93
CA ASP A 44 9.48 6.74 18.62
C ASP A 44 10.71 6.30 17.83
N GLY A 45 10.87 6.79 16.61
CA GLY A 45 11.96 6.45 15.73
C GLY A 45 11.73 5.20 14.89
N ASP A 46 10.54 4.63 14.93
CA ASP A 46 10.21 3.43 14.18
C ASP A 46 9.80 3.79 12.75
N LEU A 47 10.26 2.98 11.81
CA LEU A 47 9.93 3.17 10.40
C LEU A 47 8.58 2.52 10.08
N GLN A 48 7.73 3.29 9.43
CA GLN A 48 6.41 2.86 8.99
C GLN A 48 6.24 3.17 7.51
N LEU A 49 5.25 2.57 6.89
CA LEU A 49 4.85 2.91 5.53
C LEU A 49 3.56 3.70 5.62
N GLU A 50 3.61 4.95 5.18
CA GLU A 50 2.43 5.81 5.16
C GLU A 50 1.69 5.63 3.84
N MET A 51 0.39 5.44 3.92
CA MET A 51 -0.54 5.47 2.78
C MET A 51 -1.37 6.74 2.90
N GLN A 52 -1.13 7.70 2.03
CA GLN A 52 -1.81 8.99 2.08
C GLN A 52 -2.84 9.09 0.96
N PHE A 53 -4.09 9.31 1.35
CA PHE A 53 -5.19 9.59 0.44
C PHE A 53 -5.50 11.09 0.52
N GLY A 54 -5.59 11.76 -0.62
CA GLY A 54 -5.81 13.20 -0.66
C GLY A 54 -4.57 13.99 -0.29
N GLY A 55 -4.76 15.23 0.17
CA GLY A 55 -3.65 16.11 0.57
C GLY A 55 -2.86 16.65 -0.61
N ASN A 56 -3.48 16.74 -1.79
CA ASN A 56 -2.86 17.29 -2.99
C ASN A 56 -3.57 18.58 -3.42
N ILE A 57 -3.21 19.10 -4.58
CA ILE A 57 -3.78 20.38 -5.07
C ILE A 57 -5.29 20.28 -5.26
N GLU A 58 -5.78 19.15 -5.73
CA GLU A 58 -7.22 18.97 -6.01
C GLU A 58 -8.03 18.62 -4.77
N HIS A 59 -7.40 17.89 -3.84
CA HIS A 59 -8.07 17.39 -2.64
C HIS A 59 -7.23 17.72 -1.42
N LEU A 60 -7.55 18.86 -0.79
CA LEU A 60 -6.78 19.35 0.36
C LEU A 60 -6.97 18.49 1.61
N ASN A 61 -8.12 17.85 1.74
CA ASN A 61 -8.35 16.93 2.86
C ASN A 61 -7.47 15.70 2.69
N LYS A 62 -6.97 15.22 3.82
CA LYS A 62 -6.01 14.13 3.83
C LYS A 62 -6.40 13.09 4.85
N VAL A 63 -6.33 11.82 4.45
CA VAL A 63 -6.44 10.68 5.36
C VAL A 63 -5.18 9.84 5.18
N SER A 64 -4.51 9.53 6.28
CA SER A 64 -3.31 8.70 6.25
C SER A 64 -3.50 7.45 7.09
N PHE A 65 -3.02 6.33 6.58
CA PHE A 65 -2.96 5.08 7.32
C PHE A 65 -1.51 4.62 7.35
N TYR A 66 -1.06 4.10 8.49
CA TYR A 66 0.35 3.72 8.68
C TYR A 66 0.45 2.23 8.90
N LEU A 67 1.29 1.58 8.08
CA LEU A 67 1.63 0.16 8.25
C LEU A 67 2.92 0.08 9.05
N SER A 68 2.86 -0.62 10.18
CA SER A 68 4.00 -0.69 11.12
C SER A 68 4.85 -1.94 10.94
N ASP A 69 4.27 -3.01 10.46
CA ASP A 69 4.97 -4.28 10.32
C ASP A 69 5.62 -4.36 8.94
N ILE A 70 6.70 -3.59 8.77
CA ILE A 70 7.38 -3.48 7.48
C ILE A 70 8.84 -3.84 7.58
N GLN A 71 9.40 -4.26 6.43
CA GLN A 71 10.82 -4.46 6.25
C GLN A 71 11.25 -3.70 5.00
N THR A 72 12.44 -3.15 5.03
CA THR A 72 12.97 -2.38 3.91
C THR A 72 14.34 -2.91 3.47
N ASN A 73 14.67 -2.69 2.21
CA ASN A 73 15.94 -3.09 1.63
C ASN A 73 16.38 -2.01 0.65
N SER A 74 17.46 -1.30 0.99
CA SER A 74 18.02 -0.24 0.13
C SER A 74 17.01 0.82 -0.29
N LEU A 75 16.17 1.26 0.65
CA LEU A 75 15.11 2.21 0.37
C LEU A 75 15.61 3.65 0.53
N PRO A 76 15.52 4.49 -0.52
CA PRO A 76 15.83 5.92 -0.39
C PRO A 76 14.86 6.62 0.56
N ASN A 77 15.35 7.61 1.31
CA ASN A 77 14.51 8.35 2.26
C ASN A 77 13.40 9.14 1.58
N ASN A 78 13.61 9.53 0.32
CA ASN A 78 12.64 10.32 -0.44
C ASN A 78 11.76 9.47 -1.35
N PHE A 79 11.75 8.15 -1.14
CA PHE A 79 10.94 7.25 -1.96
C PHE A 79 9.47 7.60 -1.84
N GLN A 80 8.78 7.66 -2.97
CA GLN A 80 7.34 7.77 -3.05
C GLN A 80 6.85 6.96 -4.24
N ALA A 81 5.70 6.32 -4.08
CA ALA A 81 5.05 5.60 -5.17
C ALA A 81 3.57 5.95 -5.16
N HIS A 82 3.01 6.24 -6.33
CA HIS A 82 1.64 6.71 -6.49
C HIS A 82 0.83 5.66 -7.23
N TYR A 83 -0.36 5.35 -6.73
CA TYR A 83 -1.23 4.34 -7.34
C TYR A 83 -2.65 4.88 -7.45
N PHE A 84 -3.42 4.30 -8.37
CA PHE A 84 -4.84 4.59 -8.42
C PHE A 84 -5.50 4.01 -7.17
N SER A 85 -6.08 4.86 -6.36
CA SER A 85 -6.64 4.47 -5.06
C SER A 85 -7.81 3.50 -5.20
N ASP A 86 -8.59 3.63 -6.29
CA ASP A 86 -9.71 2.72 -6.52
C ASP A 86 -9.24 1.29 -6.80
N VAL A 87 -8.11 1.13 -7.49
CA VAL A 87 -7.55 -0.20 -7.75
C VAL A 87 -7.10 -0.84 -6.45
N VAL A 88 -6.37 -0.10 -5.63
CA VAL A 88 -5.90 -0.59 -4.32
C VAL A 88 -7.08 -0.96 -3.44
N LYS A 89 -8.08 -0.07 -3.35
CA LYS A 89 -9.27 -0.33 -2.54
C LYS A 89 -10.01 -1.58 -3.02
N GLU A 90 -10.19 -1.72 -4.34
CA GLU A 90 -10.94 -2.84 -4.89
C GLU A 90 -10.29 -4.17 -4.54
N ILE A 91 -8.96 -4.26 -4.67
CA ILE A 91 -8.23 -5.47 -4.32
C ILE A 91 -8.36 -5.76 -2.83
N MET A 92 -8.21 -4.74 -1.98
CA MET A 92 -8.36 -4.91 -0.54
C MET A 92 -9.77 -5.35 -0.18
N TYR A 93 -10.77 -4.75 -0.80
CA TYR A 93 -12.17 -5.08 -0.53
C TYR A 93 -12.47 -6.53 -0.92
N CYS A 94 -11.96 -6.99 -2.06
CA CYS A 94 -12.15 -8.37 -2.49
C CYS A 94 -11.53 -9.38 -1.52
N ASN A 95 -10.55 -8.94 -0.72
CA ASN A 95 -9.84 -9.80 0.21
C ASN A 95 -10.09 -9.43 1.67
N LYS A 96 -11.16 -8.70 1.95
CA LYS A 96 -11.42 -8.15 3.28
C LYS A 96 -11.67 -9.20 4.36
N ASP A 97 -12.02 -10.41 3.96
CA ASP A 97 -12.32 -11.48 4.91
C ASP A 97 -11.17 -12.47 5.10
N VAL A 98 -10.03 -12.27 4.41
CA VAL A 98 -8.87 -13.12 4.65
C VAL A 98 -8.16 -12.68 5.92
N ALA A 99 -7.48 -13.62 6.56
CA ALA A 99 -6.78 -13.35 7.82
C ALA A 99 -5.63 -12.38 7.65
N GLY A 100 -4.97 -12.39 6.48
CA GLY A 100 -3.89 -11.48 6.22
C GLY A 100 -3.33 -11.62 4.83
N GLY A 101 -2.39 -10.73 4.51
CA GLY A 101 -1.74 -10.70 3.23
C GLY A 101 -0.37 -10.04 3.34
N LYS A 102 0.23 -9.81 2.20
CA LYS A 102 1.55 -9.21 2.12
C LYS A 102 1.59 -8.23 0.96
N MET A 103 2.16 -7.06 1.22
CA MET A 103 2.38 -6.03 0.21
C MET A 103 3.87 -5.87 -0.02
N SER A 104 4.30 -5.86 -1.27
CA SER A 104 5.70 -5.65 -1.62
C SER A 104 5.79 -4.58 -2.70
N ILE A 105 6.72 -3.64 -2.55
CA ILE A 105 6.90 -2.54 -3.51
C ILE A 105 8.38 -2.45 -3.85
N ASN A 106 8.69 -2.32 -5.15
CA ASN A 106 10.07 -2.11 -5.57
C ASN A 106 10.32 -0.64 -5.93
N LEU A 107 11.57 -0.27 -6.22
CA LEU A 107 11.94 1.10 -6.53
C LEU A 107 11.37 1.58 -7.87
N GLU A 108 10.96 0.66 -8.72
CA GLU A 108 10.32 1.00 -10.00
C GLU A 108 8.83 1.25 -9.85
N GLY A 109 8.31 1.09 -8.62
CA GLY A 109 6.91 1.34 -8.33
C GLY A 109 5.97 0.18 -8.62
N VAL A 110 6.49 -1.01 -8.86
CA VAL A 110 5.62 -2.18 -9.00
C VAL A 110 5.23 -2.66 -7.60
N MET A 111 3.93 -2.80 -7.38
CA MET A 111 3.39 -3.32 -6.13
C MET A 111 2.87 -4.74 -6.36
N LYS A 112 3.23 -5.64 -5.47
CA LYS A 112 2.70 -6.99 -5.45
C LYS A 112 1.86 -7.16 -4.19
N LEU A 113 0.64 -7.64 -4.35
CA LEU A 113 -0.24 -7.95 -3.23
C LEU A 113 -0.54 -9.45 -3.25
N GLU A 114 -0.31 -10.09 -2.11
CA GLU A 114 -0.50 -11.53 -1.97
C GLU A 114 -1.45 -11.81 -0.82
N PHE A 115 -2.43 -12.69 -1.06
CA PHE A 115 -3.38 -13.10 -0.04
C PHE A 115 -3.48 -14.62 -0.07
N ASP A 116 -3.58 -15.22 1.11
CA ASP A 116 -3.65 -16.66 1.28
C ASP A 116 -4.81 -17.00 2.20
N SER A 117 -5.79 -17.70 1.66
CA SER A 117 -6.95 -18.16 2.42
C SER A 117 -7.00 -19.69 2.45
N GLY A 118 -5.85 -20.33 2.63
CA GLY A 118 -5.76 -21.79 2.68
C GLY A 118 -5.65 -22.40 1.31
N ASN A 119 -6.78 -22.81 0.75
CA ASN A 119 -6.80 -23.45 -0.55
C ASN A 119 -6.66 -22.48 -1.71
N LEU A 120 -6.88 -21.18 -1.47
CA LEU A 120 -6.87 -20.15 -2.49
C LEU A 120 -5.74 -19.16 -2.21
N LYS A 121 -4.86 -18.99 -3.18
CA LYS A 121 -3.82 -17.96 -3.13
C LYS A 121 -4.05 -16.99 -4.26
N SER A 122 -4.01 -15.69 -3.93
CA SER A 122 -4.22 -14.63 -4.90
C SER A 122 -3.00 -13.72 -4.95
N GLU A 123 -2.59 -13.37 -6.15
CA GLU A 123 -1.48 -12.44 -6.37
C GLU A 123 -1.94 -11.36 -7.34
N TYR A 124 -1.66 -10.11 -7.00
CA TYR A 124 -2.01 -8.97 -7.83
C TYR A 124 -0.77 -8.13 -8.04
N TYR A 125 -0.58 -7.63 -9.25
CA TYR A 125 0.52 -6.73 -9.58
C TYR A 125 -0.06 -5.41 -10.06
N ILE A 126 0.39 -4.32 -9.45
CA ILE A 126 -0.08 -2.98 -9.78
C ILE A 126 1.12 -2.14 -10.16
N ILE A 127 1.02 -1.44 -11.29
CA ILE A 127 2.05 -0.52 -11.75
C ILE A 127 1.69 0.87 -11.25
N GLN A 128 2.70 1.65 -10.83
CA GLN A 128 2.42 2.97 -10.29
C GLN A 128 1.80 3.88 -11.35
N LYS A 129 0.98 4.80 -10.86
CA LYS A 129 0.36 5.82 -11.67
C LYS A 129 1.41 6.82 -12.12
N GLU A 130 1.38 7.21 -13.38
CA GLU A 130 2.23 8.30 -13.86
C GLU A 130 1.70 9.63 -13.37
N ILE A 131 2.62 10.52 -13.06
CA ILE A 131 2.29 11.84 -12.52
C ILE A 131 2.63 12.92 -13.54
#